data_ddc551febb60fa9102b0ac9df5032da4
#
_entry.id   ddc551febb60fa9102b0ac9df5032da4
#
_cell.length_a   1.000
_cell.length_b   1.000
_cell.length_c   1.000
_cell.angle_alpha   90.00
_cell.angle_beta   90.00
_cell.angle_gamma   90.00
#
_symmetry.space_group_name_H-M   'P 1'
#
loop_
_entity.id
_entity.type
_entity.pdbx_description
1 polymer ?
#
loop_
_entity_poly.entity_id
_entity_poly.type
_entity_poly.pdbx_seq_one_letter_code
_entity_poly.pdbx_strand_id
1 'polypeptide(L)'
;MGQARICALEPAMPTMSTPSSASVPSLTSLSHGGGCGCKISPGVLADLLKESVSAAPFARLLVGTETADDAAVYQLSDDQAVVATTDFFMPIVDDPFDFGRIAAANALSDIYAMGATPLLALALLAMPIKVLPASVIRQILRGGEAICAEAGIPIAGGHSIDSVEPIYGLAAIGVVHPRRLKRNSEARADDALILGKPLGVGILSAALRKGELPAAGYQALIDTTTRLNRAGPELAAIPGVHAMTDVTGFGLLGHLLGMCRGARRGARVSMARIPLLDHVLAMAEAGRVTGASARNWDSYGAEIRLAPELDPGQRALLCDPQTSGGLLVACAPGVVDDVLDTFSRHGFARAAVIGSMSVEAPVVQVDG
;
A
#
# COMPACT_ATOMS: atom_id res chain seq x y z
N MET A 1 41.94 -49.05 -20.21
CA MET A 1 40.65 -48.58 -19.68
C MET A 1 40.92 -47.82 -18.39
N GLY A 2 41.16 -46.55 -18.48
CA GLY A 2 41.51 -45.68 -17.33
C GLY A 2 40.36 -44.75 -17.07
N GLN A 3 39.75 -44.89 -15.89
CA GLN A 3 38.75 -43.89 -15.41
C GLN A 3 39.51 -42.74 -14.75
N ALA A 4 39.40 -41.56 -15.35
CA ALA A 4 39.84 -40.31 -14.77
C ALA A 4 38.84 -39.86 -13.70
N ARG A 5 39.27 -39.84 -12.42
CA ARG A 5 38.57 -39.19 -11.33
C ARG A 5 38.74 -37.69 -11.45
N ILE A 6 37.67 -36.98 -11.70
CA ILE A 6 37.64 -35.52 -11.57
C ILE A 6 37.55 -35.19 -10.07
N CYS A 7 38.63 -34.63 -9.54
CA CYS A 7 38.71 -34.10 -8.20
C CYS A 7 37.97 -32.78 -8.17
N ALA A 8 36.75 -32.69 -7.62
CA ALA A 8 36.05 -31.48 -7.36
C ALA A 8 36.72 -30.76 -6.18
N LEU A 9 37.44 -29.69 -6.46
CA LEU A 9 37.88 -28.72 -5.46
C LEU A 9 36.66 -27.85 -5.09
N GLU A 10 36.07 -28.11 -3.94
CA GLU A 10 35.13 -27.17 -3.32
C GLU A 10 35.90 -25.89 -2.95
N PRO A 11 35.46 -24.71 -3.37
CA PRO A 11 36.08 -23.49 -2.89
C PRO A 11 35.74 -23.30 -1.41
N ALA A 12 36.76 -23.24 -0.56
CA ALA A 12 36.63 -22.90 0.85
C ALA A 12 35.95 -21.54 0.97
N MET A 13 34.75 -21.50 1.51
CA MET A 13 34.07 -20.27 1.86
C MET A 13 34.92 -19.49 2.88
N PRO A 14 35.12 -18.18 2.70
CA PRO A 14 35.82 -17.39 3.70
C PRO A 14 35.02 -17.44 5.01
N THR A 15 35.66 -17.83 6.09
CA THR A 15 35.11 -17.78 7.44
C THR A 15 34.80 -16.34 7.78
N MET A 16 33.51 -15.98 7.75
CA MET A 16 33.06 -14.69 8.27
C MET A 16 33.39 -14.65 9.77
N SER A 17 34.30 -13.78 10.15
CA SER A 17 34.59 -13.47 11.55
C SER A 17 33.28 -13.06 12.23
N THR A 18 32.96 -13.73 13.33
CA THR A 18 31.84 -13.35 14.21
C THR A 18 32.05 -11.91 14.67
N PRO A 19 31.13 -10.98 14.40
CA PRO A 19 31.23 -9.63 14.94
C PRO A 19 31.15 -9.69 16.46
N SER A 20 31.99 -8.91 17.12
CA SER A 20 31.94 -8.60 18.55
C SER A 20 30.51 -8.24 18.94
N SER A 21 30.11 -8.46 20.21
CA SER A 21 28.77 -8.24 20.81
C SER A 21 28.23 -6.80 20.75
N ALA A 22 28.46 -6.08 19.66
CA ALA A 22 27.74 -4.85 19.36
C ALA A 22 26.27 -5.19 19.11
N SER A 23 25.38 -4.56 19.83
CA SER A 23 23.92 -4.71 19.65
C SER A 23 23.56 -4.45 18.19
N VAL A 24 22.78 -5.36 17.58
CA VAL A 24 22.24 -5.15 16.22
C VAL A 24 21.39 -3.88 16.24
N PRO A 25 21.67 -2.90 15.36
CA PRO A 25 20.89 -1.66 15.35
C PRO A 25 19.43 -1.94 14.97
N SER A 26 18.49 -1.14 15.49
CA SER A 26 17.09 -1.25 15.11
C SER A 26 16.92 -0.88 13.63
N LEU A 27 16.03 -1.59 12.92
CA LEU A 27 15.82 -1.39 11.48
C LEU A 27 15.38 0.05 11.16
N THR A 28 14.48 0.61 11.97
CA THR A 28 13.96 1.97 11.77
C THR A 28 15.02 3.06 11.98
N SER A 29 16.09 2.78 12.75
CA SER A 29 17.22 3.70 12.95
C SER A 29 18.15 3.77 11.75
N LEU A 30 18.11 2.80 10.85
CA LEU A 30 18.94 2.73 9.64
C LEU A 30 18.33 3.43 8.43
N SER A 31 17.19 4.11 8.59
CA SER A 31 16.48 4.75 7.49
C SER A 31 15.96 6.13 7.85
N HIS A 32 15.98 7.05 6.87
CA HIS A 32 15.47 8.43 7.03
C HIS A 32 13.94 8.50 7.01
N GLY A 33 13.25 7.46 6.52
CA GLY A 33 11.81 7.34 6.43
C GLY A 33 11.34 5.94 6.80
N GLY A 34 10.07 5.63 6.64
CA GLY A 34 9.53 4.29 6.88
C GLY A 34 8.17 4.10 6.22
N GLY A 35 7.92 2.86 5.77
CA GLY A 35 6.68 2.50 5.10
C GLY A 35 6.36 3.40 3.90
N CYS A 36 5.10 3.51 3.57
CA CYS A 36 4.64 4.37 2.46
C CYS A 36 4.88 5.88 2.68
N GLY A 37 5.24 6.31 3.89
CA GLY A 37 5.62 7.70 4.18
C GLY A 37 6.94 8.15 3.54
N CYS A 38 7.76 7.23 3.00
CA CYS A 38 8.99 7.54 2.28
C CYS A 38 8.79 7.77 0.77
N LYS A 39 7.58 7.57 0.24
CA LYS A 39 7.27 7.83 -1.18
C LYS A 39 7.53 9.31 -1.54
N ILE A 40 7.96 9.53 -2.78
CA ILE A 40 8.06 10.88 -3.36
C ILE A 40 6.65 11.49 -3.35
N SER A 41 6.56 12.77 -2.93
CA SER A 41 5.25 13.42 -2.86
C SER A 41 4.59 13.54 -4.25
N PRO A 42 3.23 13.51 -4.31
CA PRO A 42 2.53 13.51 -5.59
C PRO A 42 2.90 14.67 -6.51
N GLY A 43 3.10 15.87 -5.96
CA GLY A 43 3.46 17.05 -6.75
C GLY A 43 4.85 16.92 -7.39
N VAL A 44 5.84 16.45 -6.64
CA VAL A 44 7.21 16.21 -7.16
C VAL A 44 7.21 15.09 -8.20
N LEU A 45 6.49 13.98 -7.93
CA LEU A 45 6.40 12.88 -8.88
C LEU A 45 5.74 13.32 -10.19
N ALA A 46 4.67 14.11 -10.12
CA ALA A 46 4.02 14.65 -11.31
C ALA A 46 4.97 15.52 -12.14
N ASP A 47 5.81 16.34 -11.50
CA ASP A 47 6.81 17.15 -12.20
C ASP A 47 7.87 16.29 -12.89
N LEU A 48 8.36 15.26 -12.23
CA LEU A 48 9.36 14.34 -12.80
C LEU A 48 8.81 13.56 -14.00
N LEU A 49 7.53 13.26 -14.02
CA LEU A 49 6.89 12.47 -15.08
C LEU A 49 6.39 13.30 -16.26
N LYS A 50 6.33 14.64 -16.17
CA LYS A 50 5.80 15.52 -17.23
C LYS A 50 6.46 15.33 -18.60
N GLU A 51 7.75 15.00 -18.61
CA GLU A 51 8.54 14.86 -19.85
C GLU A 51 8.71 13.39 -20.30
N SER A 52 8.22 12.43 -19.50
CA SER A 52 8.45 10.98 -19.74
C SER A 52 7.32 10.27 -20.46
N VAL A 53 6.31 10.97 -20.94
CA VAL A 53 5.12 10.34 -21.53
C VAL A 53 5.43 9.77 -22.91
N SER A 54 5.30 8.46 -23.04
CA SER A 54 5.34 7.77 -24.34
C SER A 54 4.18 8.25 -25.23
N ALA A 55 4.51 8.82 -26.37
CA ALA A 55 3.53 9.37 -27.31
C ALA A 55 2.73 8.34 -28.10
N ALA A 56 2.99 7.04 -27.95
CA ALA A 56 2.32 5.99 -28.75
C ALA A 56 1.36 5.17 -27.88
N PRO A 57 0.05 5.12 -28.21
CA PRO A 57 -0.88 4.27 -27.50
C PRO A 57 -0.60 2.79 -27.80
N PHE A 58 -0.40 2.00 -26.76
CA PHE A 58 -0.30 0.56 -26.84
C PHE A 58 -1.72 -0.02 -26.72
N ALA A 59 -2.28 -0.54 -27.82
CA ALA A 59 -3.69 -0.98 -27.88
C ALA A 59 -4.09 -2.03 -26.84
N ARG A 60 -3.12 -2.81 -26.32
CA ARG A 60 -3.37 -3.83 -25.29
C ARG A 60 -3.04 -3.36 -23.88
N LEU A 61 -2.50 -2.16 -23.70
CA LEU A 61 -2.30 -1.57 -22.38
C LEU A 61 -3.63 -0.97 -21.93
N LEU A 62 -4.33 -1.67 -21.04
CA LEU A 62 -5.65 -1.25 -20.55
C LEU A 62 -5.55 -0.18 -19.46
N VAL A 63 -4.47 -0.21 -18.67
CA VAL A 63 -4.15 0.76 -17.62
C VAL A 63 -2.64 1.03 -17.66
N GLY A 64 -2.29 2.29 -17.79
CA GLY A 64 -0.92 2.82 -17.77
C GLY A 64 -0.76 3.88 -16.69
N THR A 65 -0.10 4.98 -17.01
CA THR A 65 0.18 6.08 -16.07
C THR A 65 -0.85 7.21 -16.11
N GLU A 66 -1.89 7.10 -16.96
CA GLU A 66 -2.77 8.23 -17.30
C GLU A 66 -3.76 8.58 -16.18
N THR A 67 -4.24 7.60 -15.44
CA THR A 67 -5.29 7.75 -14.42
C THR A 67 -4.83 7.48 -12.99
N ALA A 68 -3.51 7.28 -12.80
CA ALA A 68 -2.89 7.02 -11.52
C ALA A 68 -3.60 5.87 -10.75
N ASP A 69 -3.93 4.79 -11.49
CA ASP A 69 -4.42 3.54 -10.92
C ASP A 69 -3.27 2.77 -10.22
N ASP A 70 -3.61 1.80 -9.40
CA ASP A 70 -2.67 1.13 -8.49
C ASP A 70 -1.65 0.23 -9.22
N ALA A 71 -1.99 -0.29 -10.43
CA ALA A 71 -1.10 -1.16 -11.19
C ALA A 71 -1.27 -0.99 -12.69
N ALA A 72 -0.23 -1.34 -13.45
CA ALA A 72 -0.31 -1.48 -14.90
C ALA A 72 -1.09 -2.74 -15.29
N VAL A 73 -1.92 -2.64 -16.35
CA VAL A 73 -2.73 -3.77 -16.82
C VAL A 73 -2.56 -3.95 -18.33
N TYR A 74 -2.09 -5.13 -18.73
CA TYR A 74 -1.88 -5.47 -20.12
C TYR A 74 -2.75 -6.66 -20.54
N GLN A 75 -3.57 -6.48 -21.59
CA GLN A 75 -4.48 -7.50 -22.10
C GLN A 75 -3.72 -8.58 -22.89
N LEU A 76 -3.90 -9.84 -22.50
CA LEU A 76 -3.34 -10.99 -23.20
C LEU A 76 -4.33 -11.56 -24.23
N SER A 77 -5.60 -11.69 -23.82
CA SER A 77 -6.72 -12.20 -24.64
C SER A 77 -8.02 -11.46 -24.29
N ASP A 78 -9.14 -11.84 -24.86
CA ASP A 78 -10.44 -11.21 -24.59
C ASP A 78 -10.94 -11.44 -23.15
N ASP A 79 -10.46 -12.49 -22.49
CA ASP A 79 -10.87 -12.92 -21.16
C ASP A 79 -9.75 -12.84 -20.11
N GLN A 80 -8.53 -12.45 -20.48
CA GLN A 80 -7.40 -12.42 -19.58
C GLN A 80 -6.50 -11.19 -19.77
N ALA A 81 -6.17 -10.53 -18.68
CA ALA A 81 -5.17 -9.47 -18.59
C ALA A 81 -4.21 -9.74 -17.42
N VAL A 82 -2.95 -9.37 -17.62
CA VAL A 82 -1.92 -9.36 -16.58
C VAL A 82 -1.97 -8.02 -15.85
N VAL A 83 -1.92 -8.08 -14.53
CA VAL A 83 -1.75 -6.92 -13.63
C VAL A 83 -0.35 -6.99 -13.05
N ALA A 84 0.40 -5.90 -13.12
CA ALA A 84 1.77 -5.82 -12.64
C ALA A 84 2.02 -4.53 -11.87
N THR A 85 2.58 -4.65 -10.68
CA THR A 85 2.97 -3.52 -9.82
C THR A 85 4.31 -3.77 -9.17
N THR A 86 4.91 -2.70 -8.63
CA THR A 86 6.08 -2.76 -7.77
C THR A 86 5.89 -1.83 -6.59
N ASP A 87 6.00 -2.35 -5.37
CA ASP A 87 6.03 -1.52 -4.17
C ASP A 87 7.11 -2.00 -3.20
N PHE A 88 7.91 -1.07 -2.71
CA PHE A 88 9.01 -1.30 -1.80
C PHE A 88 9.27 -0.05 -0.96
N PHE A 89 9.74 -0.24 0.26
CA PHE A 89 9.99 0.86 1.18
C PHE A 89 10.98 0.49 2.29
N MET A 90 11.37 1.49 3.07
CA MET A 90 12.21 1.36 4.25
C MET A 90 11.41 0.88 5.45
N PRO A 91 12.05 0.27 6.48
CA PRO A 91 11.36 -0.29 7.64
C PRO A 91 10.42 0.69 8.34
N ILE A 92 9.21 0.22 8.62
CA ILE A 92 8.20 0.91 9.44
C ILE A 92 8.20 0.40 10.88
N VAL A 93 8.73 -0.80 11.11
CA VAL A 93 8.88 -1.47 12.42
C VAL A 93 10.27 -2.05 12.55
N ASP A 94 10.70 -2.36 13.77
CA ASP A 94 12.02 -2.90 14.06
C ASP A 94 12.09 -4.43 13.99
N ASP A 95 10.97 -5.13 14.18
CA ASP A 95 10.92 -6.58 13.98
C ASP A 95 11.09 -6.91 12.49
N PRO A 96 12.13 -7.67 12.10
CA PRO A 96 12.43 -7.93 10.71
C PRO A 96 11.40 -8.84 10.03
N PHE A 97 10.80 -9.78 10.77
CA PHE A 97 9.75 -10.64 10.22
C PHE A 97 8.48 -9.84 9.94
N ASP A 98 8.08 -8.97 10.87
CA ASP A 98 6.94 -8.07 10.69
C ASP A 98 7.15 -7.08 9.56
N PHE A 99 8.36 -6.50 9.45
CA PHE A 99 8.68 -5.63 8.31
C PHE A 99 8.51 -6.36 6.97
N GLY A 100 9.01 -7.59 6.87
CA GLY A 100 8.83 -8.42 5.67
C GLY A 100 7.37 -8.71 5.35
N ARG A 101 6.55 -9.03 6.37
CA ARG A 101 5.10 -9.24 6.21
C ARG A 101 4.38 -7.99 5.69
N ILE A 102 4.67 -6.85 6.32
CA ILE A 102 4.04 -5.56 5.96
C ILE A 102 4.37 -5.18 4.52
N ALA A 103 5.64 -5.30 4.13
CA ALA A 103 6.08 -4.97 2.78
C ALA A 103 5.41 -5.84 1.70
N ALA A 104 5.29 -7.14 1.96
CA ALA A 104 4.62 -8.06 1.03
C ALA A 104 3.11 -7.81 0.97
N ALA A 105 2.45 -7.59 2.11
CA ALA A 105 1.02 -7.28 2.15
C ALA A 105 0.69 -5.99 1.39
N ASN A 106 1.55 -4.98 1.52
CA ASN A 106 1.40 -3.71 0.82
C ASN A 106 1.54 -3.87 -0.70
N ALA A 107 2.58 -4.59 -1.17
CA ALA A 107 2.79 -4.78 -2.60
C ALA A 107 1.68 -5.62 -3.27
N LEU A 108 1.11 -6.59 -2.55
CA LEU A 108 -0.02 -7.38 -3.05
C LEU A 108 -1.34 -6.61 -3.05
N SER A 109 -1.42 -5.52 -2.30
CA SER A 109 -2.64 -4.72 -2.18
C SER A 109 -3.07 -4.11 -3.51
N ASP A 110 -2.12 -3.61 -4.32
CA ASP A 110 -2.38 -3.06 -5.65
C ASP A 110 -3.06 -4.08 -6.57
N ILE A 111 -2.61 -5.36 -6.51
CA ILE A 111 -3.24 -6.44 -7.29
C ILE A 111 -4.70 -6.60 -6.90
N TYR A 112 -5.00 -6.63 -5.60
CA TYR A 112 -6.35 -6.74 -5.10
C TYR A 112 -7.21 -5.50 -5.41
N ALA A 113 -6.63 -4.30 -5.37
CA ALA A 113 -7.31 -3.05 -5.70
C ALA A 113 -7.78 -3.01 -7.16
N MET A 114 -7.00 -3.61 -8.07
CA MET A 114 -7.39 -3.76 -9.47
C MET A 114 -8.45 -4.87 -9.70
N GLY A 115 -8.95 -5.53 -8.65
CA GLY A 115 -9.88 -6.66 -8.75
C GLY A 115 -9.23 -7.95 -9.24
N ALA A 116 -7.90 -8.02 -9.21
CA ALA A 116 -7.11 -9.13 -9.74
C ALA A 116 -6.74 -10.16 -8.66
N THR A 117 -6.46 -11.37 -9.10
CA THR A 117 -5.92 -12.44 -8.26
C THR A 117 -4.41 -12.51 -8.45
N PRO A 118 -3.59 -12.42 -7.38
CA PRO A 118 -2.15 -12.54 -7.50
C PRO A 118 -1.74 -13.95 -7.96
N LEU A 119 -0.63 -14.04 -8.72
CA LEU A 119 -0.07 -15.31 -9.26
C LEU A 119 1.29 -15.64 -8.67
N LEU A 120 2.17 -14.68 -8.63
CA LEU A 120 3.53 -14.80 -8.10
C LEU A 120 4.08 -13.42 -7.73
N ALA A 121 5.16 -13.42 -6.96
CA ALA A 121 5.93 -12.20 -6.69
C ALA A 121 7.42 -12.39 -6.93
N LEU A 122 8.13 -11.30 -7.16
CA LEU A 122 9.59 -11.22 -7.22
C LEU A 122 10.06 -10.29 -6.09
N ALA A 123 11.00 -10.74 -5.27
CA ALA A 123 11.51 -9.95 -4.15
C ALA A 123 12.46 -8.84 -4.63
N LEU A 124 12.28 -7.64 -4.10
CA LEU A 124 13.16 -6.48 -4.25
C LEU A 124 13.87 -6.26 -2.91
N LEU A 125 15.18 -6.53 -2.85
CA LEU A 125 15.95 -6.54 -1.62
C LEU A 125 17.17 -5.61 -1.74
N ALA A 126 17.20 -4.52 -1.00
CA ALA A 126 18.38 -3.68 -0.86
C ALA A 126 18.74 -3.58 0.64
N MET A 127 19.94 -4.05 1.03
CA MET A 127 20.30 -4.21 2.43
C MET A 127 21.72 -3.74 2.72
N PRO A 128 21.96 -3.05 3.84
CA PRO A 128 23.31 -2.68 4.29
C PRO A 128 24.01 -3.92 4.89
N ILE A 129 24.55 -4.78 4.03
CA ILE A 129 25.12 -6.10 4.41
C ILE A 129 26.33 -6.02 5.36
N LYS A 130 26.97 -4.85 5.45
CA LYS A 130 28.05 -4.58 6.40
C LYS A 130 27.54 -4.24 7.81
N VAL A 131 26.27 -3.89 7.94
CA VAL A 131 25.64 -3.43 9.19
C VAL A 131 24.64 -4.46 9.71
N LEU A 132 23.81 -5.03 8.82
CA LEU A 132 22.79 -6.00 9.19
C LEU A 132 23.31 -7.44 9.06
N PRO A 133 23.22 -8.25 10.13
CA PRO A 133 23.52 -9.68 10.07
C PRO A 133 22.61 -10.42 9.08
N ALA A 134 23.14 -11.42 8.40
CA ALA A 134 22.39 -12.27 7.47
C ALA A 134 21.15 -12.94 8.12
N SER A 135 21.15 -13.16 9.43
CA SER A 135 20.00 -13.68 10.20
C SER A 135 18.83 -12.74 10.19
N VAL A 136 19.07 -11.43 10.30
CA VAL A 136 18.02 -10.37 10.23
C VAL A 136 17.45 -10.31 8.82
N ILE A 137 18.30 -10.28 7.80
CA ILE A 137 17.86 -10.26 6.39
C ILE A 137 17.01 -11.49 6.06
N ARG A 138 17.41 -12.69 6.54
CA ARG A 138 16.60 -13.90 6.38
C ARG A 138 15.24 -13.81 7.04
N GLN A 139 15.10 -13.12 8.16
CA GLN A 139 13.80 -12.92 8.82
C GLN A 139 12.89 -11.99 7.99
N ILE A 140 13.44 -10.94 7.38
CA ILE A 140 12.68 -10.09 6.45
C ILE A 140 12.13 -10.92 5.29
N LEU A 141 12.97 -11.72 4.64
CA LEU A 141 12.55 -12.59 3.54
C LEU A 141 11.46 -13.59 3.97
N ARG A 142 11.62 -14.24 5.14
CA ARG A 142 10.62 -15.15 5.70
C ARG A 142 9.28 -14.47 5.98
N GLY A 143 9.30 -13.20 6.41
CA GLY A 143 8.09 -12.41 6.58
C GLY A 143 7.34 -12.23 5.25
N GLY A 144 8.06 -11.87 4.20
CA GLY A 144 7.50 -11.77 2.85
C GLY A 144 6.96 -13.10 2.32
N GLU A 145 7.73 -14.19 2.50
CA GLU A 145 7.31 -15.56 2.13
C GLU A 145 6.04 -15.99 2.86
N ALA A 146 5.90 -15.66 4.14
CA ALA A 146 4.72 -16.00 4.93
C ALA A 146 3.44 -15.34 4.39
N ILE A 147 3.50 -14.06 4.02
CA ILE A 147 2.36 -13.34 3.44
C ILE A 147 2.05 -13.83 2.01
N CYS A 148 3.07 -14.10 1.20
CA CYS A 148 2.85 -14.69 -0.13
C CYS A 148 2.22 -16.09 -0.04
N ALA A 149 2.67 -16.92 0.91
CA ALA A 149 2.06 -18.22 1.17
C ALA A 149 0.60 -18.10 1.65
N GLU A 150 0.30 -17.11 2.50
CA GLU A 150 -1.08 -16.79 2.91
C GLU A 150 -1.93 -16.34 1.71
N ALA A 151 -1.35 -15.60 0.76
CA ALA A 151 -2.01 -15.22 -0.49
C ALA A 151 -2.13 -16.38 -1.48
N GLY A 152 -1.50 -17.54 -1.22
CA GLY A 152 -1.51 -18.72 -2.09
C GLY A 152 -0.54 -18.61 -3.27
N ILE A 153 0.50 -17.77 -3.20
CA ILE A 153 1.44 -17.52 -4.28
C ILE A 153 2.90 -17.75 -3.84
N PRO A 154 3.81 -18.13 -4.76
CA PRO A 154 5.24 -18.19 -4.48
C PRO A 154 5.92 -16.81 -4.64
N ILE A 155 7.03 -16.60 -3.89
CA ILE A 155 8.08 -15.69 -4.32
C ILE A 155 8.98 -16.48 -5.28
N ALA A 156 8.90 -16.16 -6.58
CA ALA A 156 9.51 -16.96 -7.65
C ALA A 156 10.94 -16.51 -8.02
N GLY A 157 11.51 -15.56 -7.28
CA GLY A 157 12.83 -15.00 -7.53
C GLY A 157 12.89 -13.54 -7.08
N GLY A 158 13.77 -12.77 -7.69
CA GLY A 158 13.91 -11.35 -7.35
C GLY A 158 15.30 -10.79 -7.65
N HIS A 159 15.58 -9.60 -7.11
CA HIS A 159 16.86 -8.94 -7.23
C HIS A 159 17.35 -8.43 -5.88
N SER A 160 18.66 -8.47 -5.65
CA SER A 160 19.26 -8.01 -4.39
C SER A 160 20.50 -7.14 -4.65
N ILE A 161 20.64 -6.07 -3.85
CA ILE A 161 21.79 -5.17 -3.90
C ILE A 161 22.29 -4.83 -2.50
N ASP A 162 23.58 -4.49 -2.37
CA ASP A 162 24.13 -3.81 -1.19
C ASP A 162 23.69 -2.34 -1.22
N SER A 163 23.21 -1.79 -0.11
CA SER A 163 22.74 -0.41 -0.02
C SER A 163 23.07 0.20 1.34
N VAL A 164 22.85 1.50 1.48
CA VAL A 164 23.09 2.21 2.76
C VAL A 164 21.90 2.10 3.71
N GLU A 165 20.71 1.92 3.17
CA GLU A 165 19.46 1.78 3.94
C GLU A 165 18.78 0.46 3.60
N PRO A 166 18.13 -0.20 4.58
CA PRO A 166 17.35 -1.40 4.31
C PRO A 166 16.09 -1.05 3.53
N ILE A 167 15.87 -1.71 2.40
CA ILE A 167 14.68 -1.57 1.56
C ILE A 167 14.22 -2.98 1.19
N TYR A 168 12.93 -3.24 1.35
CA TYR A 168 12.30 -4.48 0.95
C TYR A 168 10.92 -4.24 0.37
N GLY A 169 10.55 -5.04 -0.60
CA GLY A 169 9.25 -5.07 -1.22
C GLY A 169 9.17 -6.11 -2.31
N LEU A 170 8.12 -6.05 -3.11
CA LEU A 170 7.86 -7.01 -4.17
C LEU A 170 7.52 -6.30 -5.49
N ALA A 171 7.89 -6.95 -6.60
CA ALA A 171 7.16 -6.82 -7.84
C ALA A 171 6.10 -7.93 -7.83
N ALA A 172 4.82 -7.56 -7.84
CA ALA A 172 3.70 -8.48 -7.79
C ALA A 172 3.02 -8.60 -9.15
N ILE A 173 2.70 -9.84 -9.53
CA ILE A 173 2.03 -10.16 -10.78
C ILE A 173 0.72 -10.86 -10.48
N GLY A 174 -0.36 -10.40 -11.10
CA GLY A 174 -1.69 -10.99 -10.98
C GLY A 174 -2.39 -11.12 -12.34
N VAL A 175 -3.58 -11.69 -12.30
CA VAL A 175 -4.45 -11.80 -13.45
C VAL A 175 -5.86 -11.34 -13.11
N VAL A 176 -6.51 -10.76 -14.11
CA VAL A 176 -7.90 -10.32 -14.04
C VAL A 176 -8.60 -10.57 -15.37
N HIS A 177 -9.90 -10.87 -15.31
CA HIS A 177 -10.73 -10.79 -16.51
C HIS A 177 -10.95 -9.30 -16.85
N PRO A 178 -10.72 -8.82 -18.09
CA PRO A 178 -10.82 -7.40 -18.44
C PRO A 178 -12.13 -6.71 -18.01
N ARG A 179 -13.25 -7.46 -18.02
CA ARG A 179 -14.58 -6.96 -17.59
C ARG A 179 -14.73 -6.82 -16.07
N ARG A 180 -13.81 -7.36 -15.26
CA ARG A 180 -13.81 -7.25 -13.79
C ARG A 180 -12.76 -6.26 -13.28
N LEU A 181 -11.95 -5.74 -14.19
CA LEU A 181 -10.96 -4.72 -13.87
C LEU A 181 -11.64 -3.50 -13.23
N LYS A 182 -11.07 -2.97 -12.15
CA LYS A 182 -11.55 -1.76 -11.49
C LYS A 182 -10.54 -0.64 -11.69
N ARG A 183 -11.04 0.51 -12.15
CA ARG A 183 -10.24 1.70 -12.45
C ARG A 183 -10.79 2.89 -11.70
N ASN A 184 -9.93 3.81 -11.31
CA ASN A 184 -10.31 5.09 -10.72
C ASN A 184 -11.29 5.88 -11.61
N SER A 185 -11.11 5.81 -12.92
CA SER A 185 -11.93 6.52 -13.90
C SER A 185 -13.38 6.03 -14.03
N GLU A 186 -13.73 4.90 -13.45
CA GLU A 186 -15.05 4.28 -13.59
C GLU A 186 -16.01 4.60 -12.43
N ALA A 187 -15.56 5.34 -11.40
CA ALA A 187 -16.43 5.83 -10.33
C ALA A 187 -17.52 6.77 -10.89
N ARG A 188 -18.72 6.64 -10.34
CA ARG A 188 -19.91 7.35 -10.83
C ARG A 188 -20.46 8.30 -9.77
N ALA A 189 -21.20 9.31 -10.23
CA ALA A 189 -21.95 10.15 -9.31
C ALA A 189 -22.92 9.30 -8.48
N ASP A 190 -23.11 9.69 -7.21
CA ASP A 190 -23.94 9.01 -6.21
C ASP A 190 -23.41 7.63 -5.74
N ASP A 191 -22.26 7.16 -6.24
CA ASP A 191 -21.61 5.98 -5.67
C ASP A 191 -21.31 6.20 -4.19
N ALA A 192 -21.68 5.21 -3.36
CA ALA A 192 -21.24 5.16 -1.98
C ALA A 192 -19.73 4.88 -1.92
N LEU A 193 -19.04 5.54 -1.00
CA LEU A 193 -17.62 5.33 -0.73
C LEU A 193 -17.45 4.50 0.54
N ILE A 194 -16.84 3.33 0.42
CA ILE A 194 -16.64 2.38 1.53
C ILE A 194 -15.14 2.18 1.73
N LEU A 195 -14.67 2.38 2.97
CA LEU A 195 -13.29 2.18 3.37
C LEU A 195 -13.15 0.87 4.15
N GLY A 196 -12.27 -0.04 3.69
CA GLY A 196 -12.14 -1.40 4.22
C GLY A 196 -11.33 -1.51 5.52
N LYS A 197 -10.31 -0.67 5.73
CA LYS A 197 -9.49 -0.67 6.96
C LYS A 197 -9.52 0.70 7.64
N PRO A 198 -9.37 0.75 8.97
CA PRO A 198 -9.27 2.02 9.71
C PRO A 198 -7.97 2.77 9.37
N LEU A 199 -8.01 4.11 9.47
CA LEU A 199 -6.86 4.99 9.30
C LEU A 199 -6.04 5.11 10.58
N GLY A 200 -4.77 5.52 10.41
CA GLY A 200 -3.88 5.90 11.52
C GLY A 200 -2.54 5.17 11.55
N VAL A 201 -2.24 4.37 10.53
CA VAL A 201 -0.98 3.60 10.44
C VAL A 201 0.25 4.49 10.52
N GLY A 202 0.28 5.61 9.80
CA GLY A 202 1.40 6.54 9.84
C GLY A 202 1.58 7.18 11.22
N ILE A 203 0.49 7.59 11.86
CA ILE A 203 0.50 8.16 13.23
C ILE A 203 1.05 7.15 14.23
N LEU A 204 0.58 5.88 14.20
CA LEU A 204 1.10 4.83 15.08
C LEU A 204 2.58 4.55 14.81
N SER A 205 3.02 4.54 13.55
CA SER A 205 4.43 4.34 13.21
C SER A 205 5.30 5.51 13.67
N ALA A 206 4.80 6.74 13.61
CA ALA A 206 5.49 7.91 14.15
C ALA A 206 5.64 7.84 15.68
N ALA A 207 4.61 7.38 16.39
CA ALA A 207 4.66 7.12 17.83
C ALA A 207 5.64 5.99 18.18
N LEU A 208 5.67 4.91 17.37
CA LEU A 208 6.63 3.79 17.51
C LEU A 208 8.08 4.29 17.42
N ARG A 209 8.40 5.07 16.40
CA ARG A 209 9.76 5.64 16.23
C ARG A 209 10.21 6.51 17.40
N LYS A 210 9.28 7.12 18.11
CA LYS A 210 9.57 7.93 19.32
C LYS A 210 9.62 7.10 20.61
N GLY A 211 9.34 5.78 20.53
CA GLY A 211 9.24 4.91 21.71
C GLY A 211 8.00 5.19 22.57
N GLU A 212 6.97 5.82 22.01
CA GLU A 212 5.76 6.25 22.71
C GLU A 212 4.54 5.36 22.42
N LEU A 213 4.67 4.35 21.53
CA LEU A 213 3.56 3.47 21.15
C LEU A 213 3.38 2.34 22.17
N PRO A 214 2.22 2.22 22.83
CA PRO A 214 1.91 1.09 23.71
C PRO A 214 1.88 -0.24 22.96
N ALA A 215 2.08 -1.36 23.67
CA ALA A 215 2.05 -2.70 23.09
C ALA A 215 0.75 -3.01 22.33
N ALA A 216 -0.41 -2.58 22.83
CA ALA A 216 -1.70 -2.72 22.15
C ALA A 216 -1.75 -1.94 20.83
N GLY A 217 -1.15 -0.75 20.78
CA GLY A 217 -1.02 0.05 19.56
C GLY A 217 -0.09 -0.63 18.53
N TYR A 218 1.01 -1.24 19.00
CA TYR A 218 1.89 -2.04 18.14
C TYR A 218 1.14 -3.22 17.52
N GLN A 219 0.38 -3.98 18.34
CA GLN A 219 -0.41 -5.10 17.82
C GLN A 219 -1.45 -4.64 16.79
N ALA A 220 -2.16 -3.53 17.05
CA ALA A 220 -3.12 -2.97 16.11
C ALA A 220 -2.46 -2.52 14.79
N LEU A 221 -1.24 -1.96 14.86
CA LEU A 221 -0.43 -1.61 13.69
C LEU A 221 -0.11 -2.88 12.87
N ILE A 222 0.41 -3.94 13.51
CA ILE A 222 0.75 -5.19 12.83
C ILE A 222 -0.48 -5.86 12.23
N ASP A 223 -1.56 -6.02 13.00
CA ASP A 223 -2.80 -6.69 12.55
C ASP A 223 -3.41 -5.97 11.33
N THR A 224 -3.34 -4.64 11.30
CA THR A 224 -3.87 -3.85 10.20
C THR A 224 -2.99 -3.95 8.96
N THR A 225 -1.67 -3.80 9.12
CA THR A 225 -0.73 -3.69 8.00
C THR A 225 -0.36 -5.03 7.37
N THR A 226 -0.47 -6.13 8.10
CA THR A 226 -0.25 -7.48 7.56
C THR A 226 -1.49 -8.15 7.00
N ARG A 227 -2.67 -7.57 7.19
CA ARG A 227 -3.92 -8.10 6.63
C ARG A 227 -4.00 -7.87 5.13
N LEU A 228 -4.06 -8.96 4.36
CA LEU A 228 -4.20 -8.93 2.91
C LEU A 228 -5.57 -8.37 2.48
N ASN A 229 -5.61 -7.51 1.48
CA ASN A 229 -6.84 -6.96 0.88
C ASN A 229 -7.54 -7.97 -0.06
N ARG A 230 -7.53 -9.26 0.29
CA ARG A 230 -8.03 -10.37 -0.55
C ARG A 230 -9.53 -10.34 -0.85
N ALA A 231 -10.29 -9.41 -0.27
CA ALA A 231 -11.67 -9.15 -0.66
C ALA A 231 -11.80 -8.57 -2.08
N GLY A 232 -10.73 -7.95 -2.62
CA GLY A 232 -10.74 -7.21 -3.87
C GLY A 232 -11.35 -7.95 -5.07
N PRO A 233 -10.92 -9.18 -5.41
CA PRO A 233 -11.49 -9.94 -6.54
C PRO A 233 -12.98 -10.25 -6.39
N GLU A 234 -13.45 -10.51 -5.18
CA GLU A 234 -14.86 -10.76 -4.89
C GLU A 234 -15.68 -9.48 -4.98
N LEU A 235 -15.17 -8.37 -4.42
CA LEU A 235 -15.76 -7.04 -4.56
C LEU A 235 -15.86 -6.63 -6.03
N ALA A 236 -14.81 -6.88 -6.82
CA ALA A 236 -14.79 -6.57 -8.25
C ALA A 236 -15.83 -7.37 -9.06
N ALA A 237 -16.26 -8.51 -8.55
CA ALA A 237 -17.28 -9.34 -9.18
C ALA A 237 -18.73 -8.88 -8.88
N ILE A 238 -18.93 -8.00 -7.89
CA ILE A 238 -20.27 -7.47 -7.55
C ILE A 238 -20.72 -6.49 -8.65
N PRO A 239 -21.81 -6.75 -9.36
CA PRO A 239 -22.39 -5.79 -10.28
C PRO A 239 -22.78 -4.52 -9.52
N GLY A 240 -22.25 -3.37 -9.89
CA GLY A 240 -22.47 -2.10 -9.18
C GLY A 240 -21.29 -1.63 -8.35
N VAL A 241 -20.23 -2.43 -8.15
CA VAL A 241 -18.91 -1.91 -7.76
C VAL A 241 -18.26 -1.34 -9.01
N HIS A 242 -18.07 -0.02 -9.04
CA HIS A 242 -17.60 0.69 -10.23
C HIS A 242 -16.09 0.95 -10.19
N ALA A 243 -15.54 1.41 -9.07
CA ALA A 243 -14.12 1.69 -8.92
C ALA A 243 -13.59 1.18 -7.58
N MET A 244 -12.29 0.87 -7.54
CA MET A 244 -11.55 0.55 -6.33
C MET A 244 -10.13 1.10 -6.44
N THR A 245 -9.56 1.48 -5.31
CA THR A 245 -8.13 1.74 -5.09
C THR A 245 -7.79 1.32 -3.67
N ASP A 246 -6.53 1.17 -3.32
CA ASP A 246 -6.14 1.07 -1.92
C ASP A 246 -5.66 2.43 -1.38
N VAL A 247 -5.82 2.62 -0.08
CA VAL A 247 -5.40 3.87 0.58
C VAL A 247 -4.01 3.67 1.16
N THR A 248 -2.99 4.26 0.52
CA THR A 248 -1.60 4.09 0.94
C THR A 248 -0.87 5.41 1.17
N GLY A 249 0.26 5.67 0.53
CA GLY A 249 1.20 6.74 0.87
C GLY A 249 0.68 8.17 0.79
N PHE A 250 -0.34 8.41 -0.01
CA PHE A 250 -0.92 9.75 -0.18
C PHE A 250 -2.08 10.04 0.79
N GLY A 251 -2.38 9.09 1.70
CA GLY A 251 -3.49 9.20 2.64
C GLY A 251 -4.86 9.08 1.98
N LEU A 252 -5.92 9.05 2.79
CA LEU A 252 -7.29 8.92 2.26
C LEU A 252 -7.61 10.01 1.24
N LEU A 253 -7.28 11.27 1.55
CA LEU A 253 -7.64 12.39 0.66
C LEU A 253 -6.91 12.34 -0.68
N GLY A 254 -5.64 11.92 -0.70
CA GLY A 254 -4.86 11.82 -1.93
C GLY A 254 -5.36 10.72 -2.86
N HIS A 255 -5.66 9.52 -2.32
CA HIS A 255 -6.19 8.41 -3.12
C HIS A 255 -7.63 8.67 -3.59
N LEU A 256 -8.49 9.23 -2.73
CA LEU A 256 -9.84 9.63 -3.12
C LEU A 256 -9.80 10.73 -4.20
N LEU A 257 -8.90 11.71 -4.08
CA LEU A 257 -8.73 12.74 -5.12
C LEU A 257 -8.24 12.14 -6.43
N GLY A 258 -7.37 11.12 -6.39
CA GLY A 258 -6.97 10.33 -7.57
C GLY A 258 -8.18 9.73 -8.27
N MET A 259 -9.07 9.07 -7.52
CA MET A 259 -10.33 8.54 -8.04
C MET A 259 -11.23 9.66 -8.60
N CYS A 260 -11.34 10.79 -7.91
CA CYS A 260 -12.12 11.94 -8.37
C CYS A 260 -11.62 12.49 -9.72
N ARG A 261 -10.30 12.64 -9.86
CA ARG A 261 -9.66 13.12 -11.10
C ARG A 261 -9.86 12.13 -12.24
N GLY A 262 -9.63 10.84 -12.01
CA GLY A 262 -9.86 9.78 -13.00
C GLY A 262 -11.30 9.75 -13.49
N ALA A 263 -12.26 9.80 -12.58
CA ALA A 263 -13.69 9.79 -12.88
C ALA A 263 -14.25 11.15 -13.36
N ARG A 264 -13.49 12.24 -13.20
CA ARG A 264 -13.96 13.62 -13.40
C ARG A 264 -15.20 13.94 -12.57
N ARG A 265 -15.17 13.56 -11.32
CA ARG A 265 -16.24 13.71 -10.32
C ARG A 265 -15.66 14.26 -9.02
N GLY A 266 -16.52 14.87 -8.20
CA GLY A 266 -16.17 15.21 -6.84
C GLY A 266 -16.51 14.08 -5.86
N ALA A 267 -16.14 14.29 -4.60
CA ALA A 267 -16.54 13.40 -3.50
C ALA A 267 -16.87 14.21 -2.25
N ARG A 268 -17.75 13.65 -1.42
CA ARG A 268 -18.04 14.16 -0.08
C ARG A 268 -17.86 13.04 0.93
N VAL A 269 -17.07 13.28 1.96
CA VAL A 269 -16.83 12.33 3.06
C VAL A 269 -17.09 13.00 4.40
N SER A 270 -17.51 12.22 5.39
CA SER A 270 -17.74 12.69 6.76
C SER A 270 -16.64 12.18 7.68
N MET A 271 -15.93 13.09 8.36
CA MET A 271 -14.91 12.75 9.35
C MET A 271 -15.45 11.81 10.43
N ALA A 272 -16.68 12.04 10.89
CA ALA A 272 -17.34 11.23 11.91
C ALA A 272 -17.59 9.77 11.49
N ARG A 273 -17.60 9.46 10.18
CA ARG A 273 -17.83 8.11 9.65
C ARG A 273 -16.55 7.35 9.29
N ILE A 274 -15.41 8.02 9.29
CA ILE A 274 -14.15 7.40 8.95
C ILE A 274 -13.71 6.47 10.08
N PRO A 275 -13.50 5.17 9.83
CA PRO A 275 -12.99 4.25 10.84
C PRO A 275 -11.54 4.60 11.18
N LEU A 276 -11.23 4.71 12.47
CA LEU A 276 -9.91 5.05 12.96
C LEU A 276 -9.36 3.93 13.85
N LEU A 277 -8.05 3.72 13.81
CA LEU A 277 -7.37 2.90 14.82
C LEU A 277 -7.49 3.56 16.20
N ASP A 278 -7.46 2.76 17.25
CA ASP A 278 -7.69 3.24 18.61
C ASP A 278 -6.60 4.25 19.02
N HIS A 279 -7.00 5.30 19.72
CA HIS A 279 -6.16 6.39 20.21
C HIS A 279 -5.52 7.30 19.13
N VAL A 280 -5.70 7.02 17.85
CA VAL A 280 -5.05 7.75 16.75
C VAL A 280 -5.47 9.21 16.70
N LEU A 281 -6.76 9.51 16.94
CA LEU A 281 -7.24 10.90 16.93
C LEU A 281 -6.56 11.71 18.03
N ALA A 282 -6.55 11.20 19.26
CA ALA A 282 -5.89 11.88 20.39
C ALA A 282 -4.36 12.05 20.15
N MET A 283 -3.72 11.08 19.50
CA MET A 283 -2.31 11.20 19.11
C MET A 283 -2.12 12.31 18.07
N ALA A 284 -3.00 12.41 17.06
CA ALA A 284 -2.94 13.44 16.05
C ALA A 284 -3.15 14.84 16.63
N GLU A 285 -4.13 15.02 17.53
CA GLU A 285 -4.40 16.24 18.27
C GLU A 285 -3.20 16.64 19.14
N ALA A 286 -2.49 15.67 19.73
CA ALA A 286 -1.25 15.87 20.48
C ALA A 286 -0.02 16.13 19.57
N GLY A 287 -0.21 16.30 18.24
CA GLY A 287 0.87 16.57 17.30
C GLY A 287 1.74 15.36 16.93
N ARG A 288 1.28 14.13 17.20
CA ARG A 288 1.94 12.89 16.77
C ARG A 288 1.60 12.57 15.31
N VAL A 289 2.08 13.40 14.40
CA VAL A 289 1.81 13.28 12.96
C VAL A 289 3.09 13.04 12.18
N THR A 290 2.97 12.52 10.96
CA THR A 290 4.11 12.29 10.07
C THR A 290 4.44 13.54 9.26
N GLY A 291 5.71 13.74 8.93
CA GLY A 291 6.10 14.79 7.96
C GLY A 291 5.53 14.55 6.57
N ALA A 292 5.17 13.31 6.25
CA ALA A 292 4.52 12.96 4.99
C ALA A 292 3.09 13.52 4.90
N SER A 293 2.34 13.59 6.00
CA SER A 293 1.00 14.22 6.02
C SER A 293 1.05 15.68 5.57
N ALA A 294 2.07 16.43 6.02
CA ALA A 294 2.25 17.83 5.60
C ALA A 294 2.59 17.92 4.10
N ARG A 295 3.56 17.11 3.62
CA ARG A 295 3.92 17.08 2.18
C ARG A 295 2.74 16.66 1.29
N ASN A 296 1.92 15.74 1.75
CA ASN A 296 0.70 15.33 1.07
C ASN A 296 -0.27 16.51 0.95
N TRP A 297 -0.55 17.19 2.05
CA TRP A 297 -1.39 18.38 2.05
C TRP A 297 -0.86 19.47 1.13
N ASP A 298 0.43 19.78 1.18
CA ASP A 298 1.05 20.79 0.31
C ASP A 298 0.91 20.44 -1.18
N SER A 299 0.85 19.13 -1.51
CA SER A 299 0.75 18.68 -2.90
C SER A 299 -0.66 18.78 -3.49
N TYR A 300 -1.71 18.60 -2.69
CA TYR A 300 -3.08 18.49 -3.21
C TYR A 300 -4.15 19.25 -2.40
N GLY A 301 -3.79 19.90 -1.31
CA GLY A 301 -4.74 20.57 -0.41
C GLY A 301 -5.59 21.66 -1.09
N ALA A 302 -5.12 22.25 -2.20
CA ALA A 302 -5.88 23.22 -2.97
C ALA A 302 -7.19 22.64 -3.58
N GLU A 303 -7.27 21.32 -3.74
CA GLU A 303 -8.42 20.60 -4.28
C GLU A 303 -9.28 19.95 -3.18
N ILE A 304 -8.97 20.25 -1.91
CA ILE A 304 -9.70 19.74 -0.74
C ILE A 304 -10.44 20.90 -0.07
N ARG A 305 -11.69 20.67 0.28
CA ARG A 305 -12.52 21.59 1.06
C ARG A 305 -12.83 20.95 2.40
N LEU A 306 -12.20 21.46 3.45
CA LEU A 306 -12.46 21.02 4.82
C LEU A 306 -13.54 21.88 5.46
N ALA A 307 -14.43 21.26 6.23
CA ALA A 307 -15.34 21.98 7.09
C ALA A 307 -14.56 22.81 8.14
N PRO A 308 -15.02 24.03 8.49
CA PRO A 308 -14.29 24.93 9.37
C PRO A 308 -14.02 24.38 10.78
N GLU A 309 -14.81 23.42 11.23
CA GLU A 309 -14.71 22.77 12.55
C GLU A 309 -13.60 21.73 12.63
N LEU A 310 -13.04 21.28 11.49
CA LEU A 310 -11.97 20.29 11.48
C LEU A 310 -10.65 20.90 11.91
N ASP A 311 -10.06 20.31 12.94
CA ASP A 311 -8.80 20.76 13.49
C ASP A 311 -7.57 20.30 12.66
N PRO A 312 -6.36 20.87 12.93
CA PRO A 312 -5.14 20.49 12.22
C PRO A 312 -4.75 19.00 12.39
N GLY A 313 -5.08 18.36 13.51
CA GLY A 313 -4.82 16.94 13.77
C GLY A 313 -5.67 16.04 12.88
N GLN A 314 -6.97 16.37 12.76
CA GLN A 314 -7.89 15.68 11.86
C GLN A 314 -7.46 15.82 10.39
N ARG A 315 -7.05 17.03 9.99
CA ARG A 315 -6.48 17.24 8.64
C ARG A 315 -5.23 16.38 8.42
N ALA A 316 -4.31 16.36 9.38
CA ALA A 316 -3.09 15.55 9.27
C ALA A 316 -3.40 14.07 9.18
N LEU A 317 -4.40 13.58 9.94
CA LEU A 317 -4.87 12.19 9.91
C LEU A 317 -5.45 11.81 8.54
N LEU A 318 -6.25 12.68 7.92
CA LEU A 318 -6.82 12.44 6.59
C LEU A 318 -5.76 12.36 5.47
N CYS A 319 -4.62 13.03 5.68
CA CYS A 319 -3.45 13.01 4.80
C CYS A 319 -2.37 12.01 5.24
N ASP A 320 -2.62 11.26 6.33
CA ASP A 320 -1.64 10.34 6.93
C ASP A 320 -1.35 9.15 6.01
N PRO A 321 -0.06 8.86 5.69
CA PRO A 321 0.26 7.71 4.87
C PRO A 321 -0.15 6.41 5.55
N GLN A 322 -0.87 5.58 4.81
CA GLN A 322 -1.34 4.28 5.25
C GLN A 322 -0.49 3.19 4.59
N THR A 323 0.46 2.61 5.30
CA THR A 323 1.18 1.44 4.78
C THR A 323 0.26 0.23 4.82
N SER A 324 0.11 -0.47 3.70
CA SER A 324 -0.84 -1.58 3.55
C SER A 324 -2.26 -1.22 4.03
N GLY A 325 -2.76 -0.06 3.59
CA GLY A 325 -4.08 0.44 3.96
C GLY A 325 -5.24 -0.36 3.37
N GLY A 326 -6.45 0.08 3.63
CA GLY A 326 -7.66 -0.61 3.16
C GLY A 326 -8.05 -0.25 1.73
N LEU A 327 -8.81 -1.11 1.09
CA LEU A 327 -9.48 -0.77 -0.16
C LEU A 327 -10.50 0.36 0.09
N LEU A 328 -10.51 1.31 -0.82
CA LEU A 328 -11.56 2.32 -0.99
C LEU A 328 -12.40 1.91 -2.19
N VAL A 329 -13.67 1.62 -1.95
CA VAL A 329 -14.60 1.09 -2.95
C VAL A 329 -15.65 2.14 -3.26
N ALA A 330 -15.86 2.43 -4.55
CA ALA A 330 -17.00 3.22 -5.04
C ALA A 330 -18.02 2.27 -5.66
N CYS A 331 -19.24 2.26 -5.13
CA CYS A 331 -20.31 1.36 -5.56
C CYS A 331 -21.68 2.03 -5.59
N ALA A 332 -22.56 1.52 -6.44
CA ALA A 332 -23.96 1.94 -6.48
C ALA A 332 -24.61 1.77 -5.09
N PRO A 333 -25.50 2.70 -4.66
CA PRO A 333 -26.14 2.62 -3.34
C PRO A 333 -26.87 1.30 -3.07
N GLY A 334 -27.41 0.66 -4.11
CA GLY A 334 -28.17 -0.59 -3.98
C GLY A 334 -27.33 -1.83 -3.68
N VAL A 335 -25.99 -1.76 -3.70
CA VAL A 335 -25.09 -2.90 -3.41
C VAL A 335 -24.19 -2.65 -2.19
N VAL A 336 -24.45 -1.59 -1.43
CA VAL A 336 -23.66 -1.23 -0.23
C VAL A 336 -23.60 -2.39 0.77
N ASP A 337 -24.74 -3.04 1.04
CA ASP A 337 -24.81 -4.15 1.99
C ASP A 337 -24.00 -5.36 1.49
N ASP A 338 -24.06 -5.69 0.19
CA ASP A 338 -23.26 -6.77 -0.41
C ASP A 338 -21.76 -6.50 -0.27
N VAL A 339 -21.32 -5.24 -0.45
CA VAL A 339 -19.93 -4.82 -0.28
C VAL A 339 -19.48 -4.93 1.17
N LEU A 340 -20.30 -4.45 2.13
CA LEU A 340 -20.00 -4.54 3.56
C LEU A 340 -19.98 -6.00 4.04
N ASP A 341 -20.91 -6.82 3.57
CA ASP A 341 -20.95 -8.26 3.88
C ASP A 341 -19.71 -8.99 3.32
N THR A 342 -19.25 -8.62 2.11
CA THR A 342 -18.02 -9.15 1.55
C THR A 342 -16.82 -8.76 2.40
N PHE A 343 -16.68 -7.50 2.79
CA PHE A 343 -15.64 -7.07 3.71
C PHE A 343 -15.70 -7.85 5.04
N SER A 344 -16.89 -8.01 5.62
CA SER A 344 -17.09 -8.72 6.88
C SER A 344 -16.64 -10.19 6.79
N ARG A 345 -17.02 -10.92 5.73
CA ARG A 345 -16.61 -12.32 5.49
C ARG A 345 -15.09 -12.46 5.36
N HIS A 346 -14.41 -11.45 4.82
CA HIS A 346 -12.96 -11.40 4.73
C HIS A 346 -12.26 -10.83 5.99
N GLY A 347 -13.02 -10.61 7.08
CA GLY A 347 -12.51 -10.19 8.37
C GLY A 347 -12.25 -8.68 8.51
N PHE A 348 -12.80 -7.85 7.62
CA PHE A 348 -12.72 -6.40 7.70
C PHE A 348 -13.92 -5.83 8.49
N ALA A 349 -14.03 -6.21 9.76
CA ALA A 349 -15.17 -5.85 10.62
C ALA A 349 -15.36 -4.34 10.85
N ARG A 350 -14.37 -3.53 10.53
CA ARG A 350 -14.40 -2.06 10.66
C ARG A 350 -14.64 -1.33 9.33
N ALA A 351 -14.94 -2.07 8.24
CA ALA A 351 -15.31 -1.47 6.97
C ALA A 351 -16.56 -0.60 7.13
N ALA A 352 -16.55 0.60 6.57
CA ALA A 352 -17.61 1.57 6.78
C ALA A 352 -17.87 2.43 5.55
N VAL A 353 -19.14 2.84 5.37
CA VAL A 353 -19.51 3.88 4.41
C VAL A 353 -19.03 5.23 4.96
N ILE A 354 -18.10 5.86 4.27
CA ILE A 354 -17.49 7.13 4.70
C ILE A 354 -18.06 8.36 3.97
N GLY A 355 -18.78 8.15 2.86
CA GLY A 355 -19.29 9.24 2.05
C GLY A 355 -19.85 8.78 0.71
N SER A 356 -19.81 9.67 -0.28
CA SER A 356 -20.26 9.38 -1.65
C SER A 356 -19.52 10.22 -2.69
N MET A 357 -19.52 9.71 -3.92
CA MET A 357 -19.14 10.50 -5.11
C MET A 357 -20.22 11.54 -5.43
N SER A 358 -19.82 12.66 -6.03
CA SER A 358 -20.75 13.73 -6.42
C SER A 358 -20.62 14.09 -7.91
N VAL A 359 -21.60 14.82 -8.44
CA VAL A 359 -21.60 15.32 -9.82
C VAL A 359 -20.63 16.48 -10.04
N GLU A 360 -20.08 17.05 -8.97
CA GLU A 360 -19.20 18.21 -9.03
C GLU A 360 -17.87 17.92 -9.74
N ALA A 361 -17.12 18.95 -10.06
CA ALA A 361 -15.74 18.85 -10.54
C ALA A 361 -14.83 18.12 -9.51
N PRO A 362 -13.65 17.60 -9.91
CA PRO A 362 -12.76 16.89 -9.00
C PRO A 362 -12.31 17.74 -7.81
N VAL A 363 -13.03 17.63 -6.73
CA VAL A 363 -12.77 18.23 -5.41
C VAL A 363 -13.27 17.26 -4.36
N VAL A 364 -12.51 17.09 -3.28
CA VAL A 364 -12.98 16.33 -2.12
C VAL A 364 -13.46 17.30 -1.05
N GLN A 365 -14.71 17.17 -0.64
CA GLN A 365 -15.28 17.89 0.49
C GLN A 365 -15.30 16.98 1.71
N VAL A 366 -14.84 17.50 2.85
CA VAL A 366 -14.87 16.79 4.14
C VAL A 366 -15.75 17.55 5.11
N ASP A 367 -16.81 16.91 5.53
CA ASP A 367 -17.72 17.39 6.57
C ASP A 367 -17.26 16.86 7.95
N GLY A 368 -17.67 17.51 9.03
CA GLY A 368 -17.34 17.13 10.41
C GLY A 368 -17.95 15.82 10.89
#